data_ce58981bdb6e4b2366e13d8eeb9ee3f0
#
_entry.id   ce58981bdb6e4b2366e13d8eeb9ee3f0
#
_cell.length_a   1.000
_cell.length_b   1.000
_cell.length_c   1.000
_cell.angle_alpha   90.00
_cell.angle_beta   90.00
_cell.angle_gamma   90.00
#
_symmetry.space_group_name_H-M   'P 1'
#
loop_
_entity.id
_entity.type
_entity.pdbx_description
1 polymer ?
#
loop_
_entity_poly.entity_id
_entity_poly.type
_entity_poly.pdbx_seq_one_letter_code
_entity_poly.pdbx_strand_id
1 'polypeptide(L)'
;MNISLSSALRLAAAASVAAIITGCEPDDGRAELDAGRAAYEAQEIKKAVKLFEKSLKLAPDRIDALVCLARAQLDLGELEEARKAVSAAEALAGPGDTDVKTLAAQIAWHLKDYAKAAKLFGEVAAAKDASASLQSQAMTGLGIVHLTCDERDLARIYFLRAIRLDRRNAAAWYHLGLLYRDAFGYLDAALEQFNVYVRLDVAASPRVQKVLRTIIPGLSDSIRRAEADRPGASRRNSAACAAALSKAEEAEKKGNWKTAAAKYKEAHELDALSVNAALGLARAIEKTDTSNAGRTRAFECYRTVCQLSPGKTAVFLKAGKLAYDLGRYGEAAEIYSRAVAATPSNIDAIDGLIRSLQKTGGSQKIAAAYQKYRESIKPIKKK
;
A
#
# COMPACT_ATOMS: atom_id res chain seq x y z
N MET A 1 33.82 8.79 41.86
CA MET A 1 34.19 7.51 42.50
C MET A 1 34.04 6.41 41.43
N ASN A 2 35.17 5.93 40.91
CA ASN A 2 35.17 4.86 39.89
C ASN A 2 35.04 3.52 40.61
N ILE A 3 33.86 2.95 40.62
CA ILE A 3 33.70 1.54 41.04
C ILE A 3 34.21 0.69 39.85
N SER A 4 35.30 -0.05 40.05
CA SER A 4 35.89 -0.87 39.01
C SER A 4 34.95 -2.00 38.63
N LEU A 5 34.94 -2.38 37.32
CA LEU A 5 34.15 -3.51 36.80
C LEU A 5 34.29 -4.80 37.63
N SER A 6 35.44 -5.00 38.28
CA SER A 6 35.70 -6.15 39.16
C SER A 6 34.87 -6.15 40.45
N SER A 7 34.49 -5.00 40.99
CA SER A 7 33.64 -4.89 42.18
C SER A 7 32.16 -5.15 41.87
N ALA A 8 31.68 -4.73 40.70
CA ALA A 8 30.31 -5.01 40.23
C ALA A 8 30.12 -6.52 39.96
N LEU A 9 31.08 -7.18 39.31
CA LEU A 9 31.06 -8.63 39.13
C LEU A 9 31.11 -9.44 40.43
N ARG A 10 31.88 -8.97 41.42
CA ARG A 10 31.94 -9.62 42.75
C ARG A 10 30.65 -9.45 43.54
N LEU A 11 29.99 -8.31 43.46
CA LEU A 11 28.66 -8.08 44.05
C LEU A 11 27.57 -8.94 43.39
N ALA A 12 27.58 -9.07 42.09
CA ALA A 12 26.65 -9.95 41.37
C ALA A 12 26.87 -11.43 41.72
N ALA A 13 28.14 -11.88 41.81
CA ALA A 13 28.46 -13.24 42.22
C ALA A 13 28.10 -13.52 43.69
N ALA A 14 28.28 -12.54 44.61
CA ALA A 14 27.87 -12.67 46.00
C ALA A 14 26.35 -12.74 46.16
N ALA A 15 25.59 -11.97 45.37
CA ALA A 15 24.15 -12.03 45.36
C ALA A 15 23.62 -13.38 44.88
N SER A 16 24.25 -13.96 43.83
CA SER A 16 23.90 -15.28 43.31
C SER A 16 24.19 -16.42 44.30
N VAL A 17 25.27 -16.34 45.06
CA VAL A 17 25.61 -17.31 46.10
C VAL A 17 24.68 -17.19 47.33
N ALA A 18 24.28 -15.97 47.70
CA ALA A 18 23.30 -15.75 48.77
C ALA A 18 21.91 -16.29 48.43
N ALA A 19 21.50 -16.17 47.16
CA ALA A 19 20.23 -16.70 46.66
C ALA A 19 20.16 -18.24 46.69
N ILE A 20 21.28 -18.92 46.43
CA ILE A 20 21.36 -20.39 46.52
C ILE A 20 21.21 -20.88 47.97
N ILE A 21 21.63 -20.09 48.97
CA ILE A 21 21.58 -20.45 50.41
C ILE A 21 20.18 -20.18 50.98
N THR A 22 19.42 -19.22 50.46
CA THR A 22 18.11 -18.82 50.99
C THR A 22 16.92 -19.45 50.23
N GLY A 23 17.14 -20.17 49.12
CA GLY A 23 16.09 -20.73 48.29
C GLY A 23 15.18 -19.66 47.66
N CYS A 24 15.56 -18.39 47.73
CA CYS A 24 14.88 -17.28 47.07
C CYS A 24 15.63 -16.98 45.78
N GLU A 25 15.09 -17.34 44.62
CA GLU A 25 15.61 -16.82 43.35
C GLU A 25 15.54 -15.29 43.39
N PRO A 26 16.62 -14.58 42.96
CA PRO A 26 16.56 -13.15 42.88
C PRO A 26 15.39 -12.75 41.97
N ASP A 27 14.58 -11.79 42.46
CA ASP A 27 13.47 -11.24 41.67
C ASP A 27 14.04 -10.68 40.36
N ASP A 28 13.78 -11.39 39.25
CA ASP A 28 14.30 -11.06 37.94
C ASP A 28 13.45 -10.01 37.24
N GLY A 29 12.45 -9.44 37.91
CA GLY A 29 11.53 -8.44 37.34
C GLY A 29 10.52 -9.00 36.31
N ARG A 30 10.36 -10.31 36.20
CA ARG A 30 9.43 -10.94 35.29
C ARG A 30 7.98 -10.67 35.68
N ALA A 31 7.68 -10.67 36.96
CA ALA A 31 6.34 -10.38 37.46
C ALA A 31 5.88 -8.97 37.10
N GLU A 32 6.77 -7.97 37.20
CA GLU A 32 6.52 -6.60 36.80
C GLU A 32 6.36 -6.46 35.27
N LEU A 33 7.15 -7.18 34.51
CA LEU A 33 7.01 -7.20 33.02
C LEU A 33 5.65 -7.74 32.60
N ASP A 34 5.24 -8.87 33.16
CA ASP A 34 3.95 -9.50 32.82
C ASP A 34 2.77 -8.64 33.29
N ALA A 35 2.85 -8.04 34.48
CA ALA A 35 1.88 -7.05 34.95
C ALA A 35 1.85 -5.80 34.05
N GLY A 36 3.02 -5.36 33.56
CA GLY A 36 3.14 -4.26 32.62
C GLY A 36 2.48 -4.57 31.26
N ARG A 37 2.68 -5.77 30.74
CA ARG A 37 2.00 -6.24 29.51
C ARG A 37 0.49 -6.27 29.68
N ALA A 38 -0.01 -6.81 30.79
CA ALA A 38 -1.43 -6.83 31.10
C ALA A 38 -2.03 -5.41 31.21
N ALA A 39 -1.32 -4.47 31.85
CA ALA A 39 -1.72 -3.07 31.92
C ALA A 39 -1.72 -2.40 30.53
N TYR A 40 -0.75 -2.73 29.67
CA TYR A 40 -0.67 -2.22 28.30
C TYR A 40 -1.85 -2.72 27.46
N GLU A 41 -2.18 -4.00 27.53
CA GLU A 41 -3.35 -4.59 26.88
C GLU A 41 -4.67 -3.99 27.37
N ALA A 42 -4.75 -3.66 28.66
CA ALA A 42 -5.88 -2.93 29.26
C ALA A 42 -5.93 -1.44 28.89
N GLN A 43 -5.03 -0.95 28.01
CA GLN A 43 -4.89 0.46 27.62
C GLN A 43 -4.49 1.41 28.78
N GLU A 44 -3.99 0.88 29.90
CA GLU A 44 -3.46 1.62 31.03
C GLU A 44 -1.97 1.99 30.80
N ILE A 45 -1.68 2.69 29.69
CA ILE A 45 -0.32 2.85 29.16
C ILE A 45 0.64 3.48 30.19
N LYS A 46 0.20 4.52 30.92
CA LYS A 46 1.04 5.16 31.95
C LYS A 46 1.39 4.22 33.14
N LYS A 47 0.50 3.29 33.45
CA LYS A 47 0.75 2.26 34.46
C LYS A 47 1.72 1.20 33.92
N ALA A 48 1.55 0.81 32.66
CA ALA A 48 2.45 -0.11 32.00
C ALA A 48 3.90 0.41 31.98
N VAL A 49 4.11 1.70 31.62
CA VAL A 49 5.44 2.33 31.66
C VAL A 49 6.09 2.18 33.03
N LYS A 50 5.38 2.52 34.13
CA LYS A 50 5.93 2.40 35.51
C LYS A 50 6.29 0.96 35.86
N LEU A 51 5.53 -0.02 35.41
CA LEU A 51 5.78 -1.44 35.64
C LEU A 51 6.98 -1.95 34.82
N PHE A 52 7.12 -1.52 33.58
CA PHE A 52 8.31 -1.83 32.77
C PHE A 52 9.57 -1.19 33.32
N GLU A 53 9.51 0.07 33.81
CA GLU A 53 10.63 0.70 34.52
C GLU A 53 11.01 -0.03 35.79
N LYS A 54 10.01 -0.55 36.52
CA LYS A 54 10.27 -1.35 37.74
C LYS A 54 10.96 -2.67 37.39
N SER A 55 10.48 -3.36 36.32
CA SER A 55 11.14 -4.57 35.81
C SER A 55 12.60 -4.30 35.44
N LEU A 56 12.89 -3.19 34.74
CA LEU A 56 14.25 -2.81 34.35
C LEU A 56 15.14 -2.37 35.49
N LYS A 57 14.59 -1.93 36.64
CA LYS A 57 15.38 -1.70 37.86
C LYS A 57 15.87 -3.02 38.45
N LEU A 58 15.12 -4.10 38.34
CA LEU A 58 15.46 -5.43 38.81
C LEU A 58 16.38 -6.17 37.81
N ALA A 59 16.11 -6.03 36.53
CA ALA A 59 16.88 -6.63 35.45
C ALA A 59 17.14 -5.62 34.31
N PRO A 60 18.20 -4.80 34.39
CA PRO A 60 18.48 -3.72 33.41
C PRO A 60 18.72 -4.19 31.98
N ASP A 61 19.21 -5.42 31.79
CA ASP A 61 19.59 -5.98 30.51
C ASP A 61 18.44 -6.78 29.82
N ARG A 62 17.23 -6.62 30.34
CA ARG A 62 16.06 -7.34 29.80
C ARG A 62 15.53 -6.68 28.53
N ILE A 63 15.89 -7.24 27.38
CA ILE A 63 15.53 -6.70 26.04
C ILE A 63 14.02 -6.58 25.87
N ASP A 64 13.26 -7.59 26.26
CA ASP A 64 11.80 -7.60 26.12
C ASP A 64 11.12 -6.50 26.97
N ALA A 65 11.64 -6.18 28.16
CA ALA A 65 11.17 -5.06 28.97
C ALA A 65 11.50 -3.70 28.32
N LEU A 66 12.72 -3.55 27.75
CA LEU A 66 13.11 -2.34 27.02
C LEU A 66 12.24 -2.13 25.77
N VAL A 67 11.94 -3.19 25.03
CA VAL A 67 11.04 -3.12 23.85
C VAL A 67 9.63 -2.75 24.27
N CYS A 68 9.09 -3.36 25.35
CA CYS A 68 7.76 -3.02 25.86
C CYS A 68 7.70 -1.56 26.35
N LEU A 69 8.73 -1.10 27.06
CA LEU A 69 8.84 0.28 27.52
C LEU A 69 8.89 1.26 26.35
N ALA A 70 9.77 1.02 25.37
CA ALA A 70 9.90 1.87 24.19
C ALA A 70 8.58 1.98 23.41
N ARG A 71 7.85 0.87 23.29
CA ARG A 71 6.53 0.86 22.62
C ARG A 71 5.49 1.66 23.41
N ALA A 72 5.42 1.47 24.72
CA ALA A 72 4.49 2.21 25.58
C ALA A 72 4.78 3.72 25.59
N GLN A 73 6.05 4.11 25.62
CA GLN A 73 6.48 5.51 25.51
C GLN A 73 6.18 6.10 24.12
N LEU A 74 6.34 5.32 23.05
CA LEU A 74 5.93 5.74 21.71
C LEU A 74 4.43 6.04 21.65
N ASP A 75 3.60 5.20 22.23
CA ASP A 75 2.14 5.39 22.27
C ASP A 75 1.73 6.61 23.13
N LEU A 76 2.52 6.97 24.13
CA LEU A 76 2.34 8.21 24.90
C LEU A 76 2.86 9.46 24.17
N GLY A 77 3.61 9.29 23.07
CA GLY A 77 4.28 10.38 22.37
C GLY A 77 5.58 10.85 23.03
N GLU A 78 6.11 10.09 24.00
CA GLU A 78 7.39 10.35 24.70
C GLU A 78 8.55 9.86 23.84
N LEU A 79 8.78 10.56 22.70
CA LEU A 79 9.63 10.06 21.61
C LEU A 79 11.11 9.93 21.98
N GLU A 80 11.64 10.85 22.79
CA GLU A 80 13.04 10.82 23.20
C GLU A 80 13.32 9.70 24.21
N GLU A 81 12.39 9.45 25.11
CA GLU A 81 12.44 8.34 26.06
C GLU A 81 12.34 7.01 25.33
N ALA A 82 11.39 6.88 24.40
CA ALA A 82 11.26 5.71 23.54
C ALA A 82 12.54 5.45 22.73
N ARG A 83 13.19 6.50 22.23
CA ARG A 83 14.48 6.40 21.53
C ARG A 83 15.58 5.86 22.43
N LYS A 84 15.67 6.33 23.69
CA LYS A 84 16.67 5.86 24.66
C LYS A 84 16.44 4.38 24.97
N ALA A 85 15.19 3.98 25.23
CA ALA A 85 14.85 2.61 25.56
C ALA A 85 15.15 1.65 24.40
N VAL A 86 14.76 2.02 23.15
CA VAL A 86 15.06 1.17 22.00
C VAL A 86 16.53 1.12 21.67
N SER A 87 17.30 2.21 21.88
CA SER A 87 18.75 2.19 21.66
C SER A 87 19.47 1.29 22.66
N ALA A 88 18.98 1.21 23.91
CA ALA A 88 19.48 0.25 24.88
C ALA A 88 19.16 -1.19 24.45
N ALA A 89 17.94 -1.43 23.94
CA ALA A 89 17.57 -2.74 23.39
C ALA A 89 18.44 -3.11 22.17
N GLU A 90 18.71 -2.18 21.23
CA GLU A 90 19.60 -2.39 20.09
C GLU A 90 21.02 -2.81 20.51
N ALA A 91 21.54 -2.19 21.56
CA ALA A 91 22.89 -2.50 22.07
C ALA A 91 23.01 -3.92 22.66
N LEU A 92 21.92 -4.43 23.25
CA LEU A 92 21.87 -5.75 23.89
C LEU A 92 21.48 -6.86 22.90
N ALA A 93 20.51 -6.60 22.03
CA ALA A 93 19.94 -7.59 21.10
C ALA A 93 20.88 -7.95 19.95
N GLY A 94 21.85 -7.11 19.67
CA GLY A 94 22.75 -7.29 18.54
C GLY A 94 22.11 -6.96 17.17
N PRO A 95 22.90 -7.07 16.08
CA PRO A 95 22.52 -6.56 14.77
C PRO A 95 21.45 -7.37 14.04
N GLY A 96 21.07 -8.54 14.56
CA GLY A 96 20.12 -9.48 13.89
C GLY A 96 18.68 -9.33 14.34
N ASP A 97 18.39 -8.64 15.45
CA ASP A 97 17.04 -8.56 16.00
C ASP A 97 16.12 -7.67 15.15
N THR A 98 15.24 -8.33 14.43
CA THR A 98 14.32 -7.67 13.50
C THR A 98 13.15 -6.97 14.20
N ASP A 99 12.75 -7.41 15.38
CA ASP A 99 11.67 -6.79 16.16
C ASP A 99 12.14 -5.46 16.77
N VAL A 100 13.33 -5.47 17.37
CA VAL A 100 13.98 -4.24 17.90
C VAL A 100 14.20 -3.24 16.77
N LYS A 101 14.74 -3.67 15.62
CA LYS A 101 14.92 -2.80 14.45
C LYS A 101 13.61 -2.21 13.92
N THR A 102 12.55 -3.00 13.91
CA THR A 102 11.22 -2.52 13.46
C THR A 102 10.70 -1.41 14.37
N LEU A 103 10.84 -1.57 15.69
CA LEU A 103 10.45 -0.55 16.65
C LEU A 103 11.35 0.70 16.54
N ALA A 104 12.66 0.51 16.40
CA ALA A 104 13.60 1.62 16.18
C ALA A 104 13.28 2.41 14.91
N ALA A 105 12.87 1.73 13.84
CA ALA A 105 12.44 2.37 12.59
C ALA A 105 11.15 3.18 12.78
N GLN A 106 10.19 2.67 13.54
CA GLN A 106 8.95 3.39 13.87
C GLN A 106 9.24 4.66 14.67
N ILE A 107 10.07 4.56 15.72
CA ILE A 107 10.48 5.71 16.54
C ILE A 107 11.24 6.74 15.68
N ALA A 108 12.17 6.31 14.82
CA ALA A 108 12.89 7.19 13.91
C ALA A 108 11.94 7.95 12.97
N TRP A 109 10.90 7.28 12.46
CA TRP A 109 9.88 7.94 11.63
C TRP A 109 9.12 9.02 12.40
N HIS A 110 8.70 8.74 13.66
CA HIS A 110 8.03 9.73 14.52
C HIS A 110 8.94 10.92 14.86
N LEU A 111 10.25 10.68 15.00
CA LEU A 111 11.28 11.71 15.19
C LEU A 111 11.61 12.45 13.88
N LYS A 112 10.95 12.12 12.77
CA LYS A 112 11.17 12.67 11.42
C LYS A 112 12.55 12.34 10.83
N ASP A 113 13.28 11.38 11.39
CA ASP A 113 14.49 10.81 10.80
C ASP A 113 14.10 9.74 9.77
N TYR A 114 13.59 10.22 8.63
CA TYR A 114 13.08 9.36 7.57
C TYR A 114 14.18 8.52 6.91
N ALA A 115 15.41 9.01 6.89
CA ALA A 115 16.56 8.29 6.34
C ALA A 115 16.90 7.07 7.21
N LYS A 116 16.98 7.24 8.53
CA LYS A 116 17.19 6.15 9.48
C LYS A 116 16.04 5.16 9.45
N ALA A 117 14.78 5.65 9.44
CA ALA A 117 13.59 4.80 9.36
C ALA A 117 13.61 3.94 8.10
N ALA A 118 13.85 4.52 6.92
CA ALA A 118 13.94 3.79 5.65
C ALA A 118 15.04 2.74 5.65
N LYS A 119 16.21 3.06 6.21
CA LYS A 119 17.33 2.12 6.32
C LYS A 119 16.94 0.92 7.16
N LEU A 120 16.43 1.14 8.37
CA LEU A 120 16.07 0.07 9.32
C LEU A 120 14.93 -0.81 8.79
N PHE A 121 13.85 -0.21 8.28
CA PHE A 121 12.79 -0.98 7.61
C PHE A 121 13.32 -1.76 6.41
N GLY A 122 14.26 -1.19 5.64
CA GLY A 122 14.91 -1.86 4.51
C GLY A 122 15.69 -3.09 4.93
N GLU A 123 16.42 -3.01 6.04
CA GLU A 123 17.18 -4.15 6.62
C GLU A 123 16.22 -5.26 7.04
N VAL A 124 15.13 -4.94 7.78
CA VAL A 124 14.12 -5.92 8.19
C VAL A 124 13.42 -6.55 6.98
N ALA A 125 13.08 -5.76 5.97
CA ALA A 125 12.42 -6.25 4.76
C ALA A 125 13.31 -7.18 3.92
N ALA A 126 14.64 -7.07 4.07
CA ALA A 126 15.64 -7.91 3.39
C ALA A 126 16.12 -9.09 4.23
N ALA A 127 15.79 -9.15 5.52
CA ALA A 127 16.23 -10.20 6.42
C ALA A 127 15.60 -11.54 6.02
N LYS A 128 16.43 -12.55 5.80
CA LYS A 128 15.99 -13.89 5.32
C LYS A 128 15.34 -14.73 6.41
N ASP A 129 15.68 -14.45 7.63
CA ASP A 129 15.20 -15.09 8.87
C ASP A 129 13.92 -14.45 9.40
N ALA A 130 13.58 -13.24 8.95
CA ALA A 130 12.34 -12.59 9.31
C ALA A 130 11.12 -13.30 8.71
N SER A 131 10.05 -13.42 9.49
CA SER A 131 8.78 -13.96 9.00
C SER A 131 8.19 -13.11 7.87
N ALA A 132 7.40 -13.73 6.99
CA ALA A 132 6.71 -13.01 5.92
C ALA A 132 5.82 -11.86 6.46
N SER A 133 5.22 -12.05 7.64
CA SER A 133 4.41 -11.02 8.30
C SER A 133 5.28 -9.82 8.73
N LEU A 134 6.45 -10.07 9.33
CA LEU A 134 7.35 -9.02 9.76
C LEU A 134 7.96 -8.27 8.57
N GLN A 135 8.38 -9.00 7.52
CA GLN A 135 8.82 -8.39 6.27
C GLN A 135 7.73 -7.52 5.64
N SER A 136 6.47 -7.98 5.68
CA SER A 136 5.31 -7.23 5.20
C SER A 136 5.08 -5.96 6.01
N GLN A 137 5.22 -6.01 7.34
CA GLN A 137 5.13 -4.83 8.20
C GLN A 137 6.26 -3.83 7.87
N ALA A 138 7.48 -4.29 7.71
CA ALA A 138 8.61 -3.45 7.33
C ALA A 138 8.41 -2.80 5.94
N MET A 139 7.88 -3.56 4.97
CA MET A 139 7.51 -3.00 3.66
C MET A 139 6.40 -1.93 3.79
N THR A 140 5.44 -2.12 4.70
CA THR A 140 4.43 -1.11 4.99
C THR A 140 5.06 0.15 5.58
N GLY A 141 5.99 0.00 6.52
CA GLY A 141 6.79 1.11 7.08
C GLY A 141 7.55 1.87 5.99
N LEU A 142 8.23 1.17 5.07
CA LEU A 142 8.88 1.80 3.91
C LEU A 142 7.88 2.58 3.05
N GLY A 143 6.71 2.00 2.78
CA GLY A 143 5.65 2.69 2.05
C GLY A 143 5.21 3.97 2.73
N ILE A 144 5.06 3.97 4.06
CA ILE A 144 4.70 5.16 4.84
C ILE A 144 5.82 6.21 4.78
N VAL A 145 7.09 5.82 4.92
CA VAL A 145 8.23 6.73 4.80
C VAL A 145 8.24 7.41 3.42
N HIS A 146 8.13 6.63 2.34
CA HIS A 146 8.10 7.18 0.99
C HIS A 146 6.89 8.09 0.74
N LEU A 147 5.72 7.74 1.32
CA LEU A 147 4.53 8.60 1.24
C LEU A 147 4.75 9.94 1.96
N THR A 148 5.39 9.93 3.13
CA THR A 148 5.73 11.15 3.87
C THR A 148 6.72 12.04 3.09
N CYS A 149 7.59 11.43 2.27
CA CYS A 149 8.51 12.15 1.38
C CYS A 149 7.90 12.52 0.01
N ASP A 150 6.59 12.40 -0.16
CA ASP A 150 5.84 12.62 -1.43
C ASP A 150 6.30 11.72 -2.60
N GLU A 151 6.96 10.60 -2.31
CA GLU A 151 7.39 9.61 -3.31
C GLU A 151 6.27 8.57 -3.54
N ARG A 152 5.14 9.02 -4.09
CA ARG A 152 3.85 8.30 -4.18
C ARG A 152 3.94 6.94 -4.88
N ASP A 153 4.68 6.87 -5.99
CA ASP A 153 4.85 5.62 -6.74
C ASP A 153 5.68 4.58 -5.97
N LEU A 154 6.73 5.02 -5.26
CA LEU A 154 7.50 4.14 -4.39
C LEU A 154 6.65 3.63 -3.22
N ALA A 155 5.88 4.51 -2.58
CA ALA A 155 4.93 4.13 -1.53
C ALA A 155 3.97 3.05 -2.03
N ARG A 156 3.37 3.23 -3.22
CA ARG A 156 2.49 2.24 -3.85
C ARG A 156 3.17 0.89 -4.03
N ILE A 157 4.38 0.88 -4.58
CA ILE A 157 5.14 -0.36 -4.80
C ILE A 157 5.39 -1.09 -3.49
N TYR A 158 5.77 -0.38 -2.43
CA TYR A 158 6.03 -0.99 -1.13
C TYR A 158 4.76 -1.54 -0.49
N PHE A 159 3.62 -0.82 -0.55
CA PHE A 159 2.34 -1.35 -0.06
C PHE A 159 1.90 -2.59 -0.85
N LEU A 160 2.04 -2.59 -2.17
CA LEU A 160 1.71 -3.76 -3.00
C LEU A 160 2.61 -4.96 -2.67
N ARG A 161 3.91 -4.73 -2.42
CA ARG A 161 4.83 -5.79 -1.99
C ARG A 161 4.47 -6.32 -0.60
N ALA A 162 4.10 -5.44 0.32
CA ALA A 162 3.62 -5.82 1.66
C ALA A 162 2.40 -6.73 1.58
N ILE A 163 1.37 -6.33 0.83
CA ILE A 163 0.14 -7.13 0.60
C ILE A 163 0.45 -8.48 -0.05
N ARG A 164 1.42 -8.54 -0.94
CA ARG A 164 1.83 -9.78 -1.58
C ARG A 164 2.52 -10.75 -0.61
N LEU A 165 3.35 -10.23 0.31
CA LEU A 165 4.01 -11.03 1.34
C LEU A 165 3.02 -11.54 2.38
N ASP A 166 2.12 -10.67 2.82
CA ASP A 166 1.08 -11.01 3.78
C ASP A 166 -0.24 -10.30 3.43
N ARG A 167 -1.18 -11.04 2.89
CA ARG A 167 -2.52 -10.53 2.55
C ARG A 167 -3.35 -10.13 3.77
N ARG A 168 -2.96 -10.57 4.97
CA ARG A 168 -3.62 -10.22 6.24
C ARG A 168 -3.09 -8.91 6.83
N ASN A 169 -2.07 -8.31 6.24
CA ASN A 169 -1.57 -7.01 6.70
C ASN A 169 -2.58 -5.90 6.40
N ALA A 170 -3.52 -5.71 7.33
CA ALA A 170 -4.58 -4.72 7.22
C ALA A 170 -4.04 -3.28 7.06
N ALA A 171 -2.91 -2.96 7.71
CA ALA A 171 -2.29 -1.64 7.60
C ALA A 171 -1.86 -1.31 6.15
N ALA A 172 -1.30 -2.29 5.43
CA ALA A 172 -0.90 -2.09 4.04
C ALA A 172 -2.11 -1.78 3.14
N TRP A 173 -3.24 -2.49 3.32
CA TRP A 173 -4.47 -2.21 2.60
C TRP A 173 -5.03 -0.82 2.92
N TYR A 174 -5.04 -0.42 4.19
CA TYR A 174 -5.50 0.88 4.63
C TYR A 174 -4.67 2.02 4.00
N HIS A 175 -3.35 1.94 4.09
CA HIS A 175 -2.46 2.97 3.54
C HIS A 175 -2.49 3.02 2.02
N LEU A 176 -2.65 1.88 1.34
CA LEU A 176 -2.85 1.84 -0.11
C LEU A 176 -4.18 2.51 -0.50
N GLY A 177 -5.25 2.28 0.27
CA GLY A 177 -6.54 2.94 0.10
C GLY A 177 -6.43 4.47 0.23
N LEU A 178 -5.74 4.96 1.27
CA LEU A 178 -5.46 6.39 1.44
C LEU A 178 -4.66 6.95 0.26
N LEU A 179 -3.61 6.25 -0.15
CA LEU A 179 -2.75 6.66 -1.27
C LEU A 179 -3.55 6.78 -2.57
N TYR A 180 -4.41 5.81 -2.88
CA TYR A 180 -5.26 5.87 -4.07
C TYR A 180 -6.28 6.99 -4.01
N ARG A 181 -6.89 7.24 -2.84
CA ARG A 181 -7.85 8.33 -2.64
C ARG A 181 -7.19 9.70 -2.77
N ASP A 182 -6.13 9.93 -1.98
CA ASP A 182 -5.62 11.28 -1.71
C ASP A 182 -4.54 11.73 -2.70
N ALA A 183 -3.73 10.79 -3.18
CA ALA A 183 -2.58 11.12 -4.03
C ALA A 183 -2.83 10.83 -5.52
N PHE A 184 -3.60 9.80 -5.85
CA PHE A 184 -3.87 9.41 -7.24
C PHE A 184 -5.29 9.77 -7.71
N GLY A 185 -6.24 10.00 -6.81
CA GLY A 185 -7.64 10.23 -7.17
C GLY A 185 -8.35 8.99 -7.76
N TYR A 186 -7.82 7.79 -7.51
CA TYR A 186 -8.39 6.53 -7.99
C TYR A 186 -9.44 6.02 -7.01
N LEU A 187 -10.63 6.67 -7.01
CA LEU A 187 -11.66 6.48 -5.99
C LEU A 187 -12.18 5.04 -5.93
N ASP A 188 -12.37 4.40 -7.09
CA ASP A 188 -12.83 3.00 -7.18
C ASP A 188 -11.80 2.04 -6.58
N ALA A 189 -10.52 2.22 -6.93
CA ALA A 189 -9.44 1.42 -6.37
C ALA A 189 -9.32 1.65 -4.85
N ALA A 190 -9.45 2.89 -4.39
CA ALA A 190 -9.44 3.21 -2.96
C ALA A 190 -10.58 2.52 -2.21
N LEU A 191 -11.80 2.56 -2.77
CA LEU A 191 -12.98 1.90 -2.20
C LEU A 191 -12.76 0.39 -2.05
N GLU A 192 -12.17 -0.25 -3.06
CA GLU A 192 -11.83 -1.67 -3.02
C GLU A 192 -10.84 -1.99 -1.88
N GLN A 193 -9.77 -1.19 -1.74
CA GLN A 193 -8.77 -1.39 -0.68
C GLN A 193 -9.41 -1.25 0.72
N PHE A 194 -10.25 -0.23 0.93
CA PHE A 194 -10.92 -0.05 2.21
C PHE A 194 -11.92 -1.17 2.51
N ASN A 195 -12.61 -1.70 1.52
CA ASN A 195 -13.49 -2.87 1.70
C ASN A 195 -12.71 -4.12 2.10
N VAL A 196 -11.49 -4.32 1.59
CA VAL A 196 -10.61 -5.41 2.03
C VAL A 196 -10.14 -5.17 3.46
N TYR A 197 -9.67 -3.94 3.77
CA TYR A 197 -9.22 -3.55 5.11
C TYR A 197 -10.27 -3.85 6.18
N VAL A 198 -11.51 -3.43 5.95
CA VAL A 198 -12.63 -3.65 6.90
C VAL A 198 -12.91 -5.13 7.14
N ARG A 199 -12.76 -5.97 6.10
CA ARG A 199 -12.94 -7.43 6.24
C ARG A 199 -11.82 -8.11 7.02
N LEU A 200 -10.63 -7.53 7.03
CA LEU A 200 -9.47 -8.08 7.73
C LEU A 200 -9.42 -7.69 9.21
N ASP A 201 -9.89 -6.49 9.56
CA ASP A 201 -9.90 -6.00 10.93
C ASP A 201 -11.22 -6.33 11.63
N VAL A 202 -11.32 -7.57 12.13
CA VAL A 202 -12.51 -8.11 12.79
C VAL A 202 -12.79 -7.44 14.14
N ALA A 203 -11.80 -6.78 14.74
CA ALA A 203 -11.88 -6.19 16.08
C ALA A 203 -12.70 -4.90 16.16
N ALA A 204 -13.28 -4.43 15.04
CA ALA A 204 -14.07 -3.20 14.96
C ALA A 204 -13.37 -1.98 15.61
N SER A 205 -12.06 -1.86 15.40
CA SER A 205 -11.25 -0.76 15.93
C SER A 205 -11.87 0.62 15.61
N PRO A 206 -11.58 1.68 16.40
CA PRO A 206 -12.07 3.03 16.09
C PRO A 206 -11.72 3.48 14.66
N ARG A 207 -10.58 3.01 14.13
CA ARG A 207 -10.16 3.27 12.75
C ARG A 207 -11.08 2.59 11.74
N VAL A 208 -11.46 1.32 11.98
CA VAL A 208 -12.43 0.61 11.13
C VAL A 208 -13.79 1.29 11.17
N GLN A 209 -14.27 1.70 12.35
CA GLN A 209 -15.52 2.45 12.48
C GLN A 209 -15.51 3.75 11.67
N LYS A 210 -14.38 4.49 11.69
CA LYS A 210 -14.20 5.69 10.86
C LYS A 210 -14.25 5.37 9.37
N VAL A 211 -13.60 4.29 8.93
CA VAL A 211 -13.63 3.86 7.53
C VAL A 211 -15.04 3.51 7.10
N LEU A 212 -15.75 2.70 7.88
CA LEU A 212 -17.13 2.27 7.59
C LEU A 212 -18.13 3.42 7.56
N ARG A 213 -18.05 4.32 8.54
CA ARG A 213 -19.08 5.37 8.71
C ARG A 213 -18.82 6.64 7.90
N THR A 214 -17.58 6.90 7.51
CA THR A 214 -17.20 8.17 6.90
C THR A 214 -16.50 7.99 5.56
N ILE A 215 -15.44 7.16 5.50
CA ILE A 215 -14.60 7.09 4.30
C ILE A 215 -15.32 6.38 3.16
N ILE A 216 -15.86 5.19 3.40
CA ILE A 216 -16.55 4.40 2.36
C ILE A 216 -17.79 5.13 1.83
N PRO A 217 -18.71 5.67 2.67
CA PRO A 217 -19.84 6.45 2.16
C PRO A 217 -19.41 7.68 1.38
N GLY A 218 -18.42 8.44 1.89
CA GLY A 218 -17.90 9.62 1.20
C GLY A 218 -17.27 9.31 -0.16
N LEU A 219 -16.57 8.20 -0.30
CA LEU A 219 -16.04 7.72 -1.59
C LEU A 219 -17.16 7.34 -2.54
N SER A 220 -18.15 6.60 -2.06
CA SER A 220 -19.31 6.18 -2.87
C SER A 220 -20.10 7.39 -3.38
N ASP A 221 -20.28 8.40 -2.54
CA ASP A 221 -20.92 9.67 -2.93
C ASP A 221 -20.09 10.44 -3.95
N SER A 222 -18.77 10.48 -3.77
CA SER A 222 -17.86 11.16 -4.71
C SER A 222 -17.85 10.48 -6.08
N ILE A 223 -17.84 9.14 -6.12
CA ILE A 223 -17.94 8.36 -7.36
C ILE A 223 -19.27 8.66 -8.06
N ARG A 224 -20.39 8.64 -7.31
CA ARG A 224 -21.72 8.92 -7.86
C ARG A 224 -21.85 10.35 -8.41
N ARG A 225 -21.29 11.35 -7.71
CA ARG A 225 -21.24 12.74 -8.22
C ARG A 225 -20.42 12.82 -9.49
N ALA A 226 -19.23 12.26 -9.50
CA ALA A 226 -18.38 12.23 -10.68
C ALA A 226 -19.05 11.54 -11.88
N GLU A 227 -19.91 10.55 -11.64
CA GLU A 227 -20.73 9.91 -12.69
C GLU A 227 -21.87 10.83 -13.18
N ALA A 228 -22.52 11.54 -12.27
CA ALA A 228 -23.60 12.49 -12.60
C ALA A 228 -23.08 13.71 -13.37
N ASP A 229 -21.90 14.20 -13.02
CA ASP A 229 -21.26 15.38 -13.61
C ASP A 229 -20.55 15.09 -14.95
N ARG A 230 -20.53 13.82 -15.41
CA ARG A 230 -19.89 13.48 -16.68
C ARG A 230 -20.58 14.18 -17.88
N PRO A 231 -19.78 14.70 -18.84
CA PRO A 231 -20.35 15.28 -20.06
C PRO A 231 -21.26 14.28 -20.76
N GLY A 232 -22.50 14.67 -21.03
CA GLY A 232 -23.51 13.83 -21.68
C GLY A 232 -24.34 12.96 -20.73
N ALA A 233 -24.17 13.05 -19.40
CA ALA A 233 -25.01 12.33 -18.42
C ALA A 233 -26.51 12.64 -18.59
N SER A 234 -26.86 13.85 -19.05
CA SER A 234 -28.22 14.29 -19.35
C SER A 234 -28.77 13.76 -20.70
N ARG A 235 -27.90 13.23 -21.56
CA ARG A 235 -28.28 12.69 -22.89
C ARG A 235 -28.38 11.17 -22.82
N ARG A 236 -29.41 10.66 -22.17
CA ARG A 236 -29.66 9.22 -22.08
C ARG A 236 -30.95 8.87 -22.82
N ASN A 237 -30.84 8.46 -24.07
CA ASN A 237 -31.91 7.77 -24.76
C ASN A 237 -31.58 6.28 -24.88
N SER A 238 -31.77 5.54 -23.77
CA SER A 238 -31.36 4.15 -23.65
C SER A 238 -32.03 3.24 -24.67
N ALA A 239 -33.26 3.48 -25.05
CA ALA A 239 -33.99 2.67 -26.04
C ALA A 239 -33.44 2.89 -27.45
N ALA A 240 -33.26 4.14 -27.88
CA ALA A 240 -32.67 4.44 -29.16
C ALA A 240 -31.20 4.01 -29.28
N CYS A 241 -30.42 4.19 -28.18
CA CYS A 241 -29.06 3.69 -28.10
C CYS A 241 -29.01 2.16 -28.22
N ALA A 242 -29.88 1.42 -27.55
CA ALA A 242 -29.93 -0.04 -27.67
C ALA A 242 -30.28 -0.51 -29.08
N ALA A 243 -31.19 0.16 -29.76
CA ALA A 243 -31.54 -0.13 -31.16
C ALA A 243 -30.34 0.12 -32.11
N ALA A 244 -29.62 1.23 -31.93
CA ALA A 244 -28.43 1.54 -32.70
C ALA A 244 -27.29 0.55 -32.41
N LEU A 245 -27.09 0.14 -31.14
CA LEU A 245 -26.13 -0.88 -30.75
C LEU A 245 -26.41 -2.23 -31.41
N SER A 246 -27.67 -2.70 -31.41
CA SER A 246 -28.06 -3.96 -32.06
C SER A 246 -27.69 -3.96 -33.55
N LYS A 247 -27.96 -2.86 -34.25
CA LYS A 247 -27.60 -2.70 -35.67
C LYS A 247 -26.08 -2.64 -35.86
N ALA A 248 -25.36 -2.02 -34.93
CA ALA A 248 -23.91 -1.95 -34.98
C ALA A 248 -23.27 -3.34 -34.80
N GLU A 249 -23.74 -4.10 -33.83
CA GLU A 249 -23.29 -5.46 -33.54
C GLU A 249 -23.59 -6.43 -34.66
N GLU A 250 -24.74 -6.29 -35.32
CA GLU A 250 -25.09 -7.06 -36.53
C GLU A 250 -24.12 -6.75 -37.66
N ALA A 251 -23.81 -5.47 -37.90
CA ALA A 251 -22.85 -5.06 -38.93
C ALA A 251 -21.43 -5.56 -38.60
N GLU A 252 -21.02 -5.53 -37.31
CA GLU A 252 -19.75 -6.07 -36.82
C GLU A 252 -19.66 -7.58 -37.09
N LYS A 253 -20.70 -8.34 -36.77
CA LYS A 253 -20.77 -9.79 -37.04
C LYS A 253 -20.65 -10.12 -38.53
N LYS A 254 -21.18 -9.26 -39.41
CA LYS A 254 -21.07 -9.38 -40.87
C LYS A 254 -19.72 -8.90 -41.43
N GLY A 255 -18.80 -8.41 -40.56
CA GLY A 255 -17.52 -7.83 -40.96
C GLY A 255 -17.63 -6.44 -41.61
N ASN A 256 -18.81 -5.83 -41.65
CA ASN A 256 -19.01 -4.49 -42.21
C ASN A 256 -18.62 -3.41 -41.21
N TRP A 257 -17.32 -3.24 -41.02
CA TRP A 257 -16.76 -2.32 -40.00
C TRP A 257 -17.10 -0.85 -40.27
N LYS A 258 -17.27 -0.41 -41.51
CA LYS A 258 -17.67 0.97 -41.81
C LYS A 258 -19.09 1.26 -41.33
N THR A 259 -20.05 0.36 -41.63
CA THR A 259 -21.41 0.48 -41.11
C THR A 259 -21.47 0.33 -39.59
N ALA A 260 -20.70 -0.62 -39.05
CA ALA A 260 -20.59 -0.77 -37.59
C ALA A 260 -20.09 0.51 -36.90
N ALA A 261 -19.03 1.15 -37.43
CA ALA A 261 -18.50 2.42 -36.91
C ALA A 261 -19.55 3.54 -36.91
N ALA A 262 -20.32 3.66 -38.03
CA ALA A 262 -21.38 4.67 -38.14
C ALA A 262 -22.49 4.43 -37.08
N LYS A 263 -22.90 3.16 -36.88
CA LYS A 263 -23.95 2.81 -35.91
C LYS A 263 -23.49 2.86 -34.47
N TYR A 264 -22.24 2.51 -34.16
CA TYR A 264 -21.66 2.72 -32.84
C TYR A 264 -21.51 4.21 -32.51
N LYS A 265 -21.17 5.04 -33.51
CA LYS A 265 -21.12 6.50 -33.33
C LYS A 265 -22.52 7.06 -33.02
N GLU A 266 -23.55 6.66 -33.79
CA GLU A 266 -24.93 7.02 -33.52
C GLU A 266 -25.37 6.62 -32.12
N ALA A 267 -25.05 5.39 -31.66
CA ALA A 267 -25.35 4.91 -30.35
C ALA A 267 -24.64 5.75 -29.26
N HIS A 268 -23.39 6.15 -29.47
CA HIS A 268 -22.61 6.97 -28.54
C HIS A 268 -23.12 8.43 -28.46
N GLU A 269 -23.63 8.97 -29.57
CA GLU A 269 -24.28 10.29 -29.59
C GLU A 269 -25.61 10.28 -28.85
N LEU A 270 -26.36 9.17 -28.90
CA LEU A 270 -27.61 8.96 -28.16
C LEU A 270 -27.41 8.72 -26.66
N ASP A 271 -26.33 8.05 -26.29
CA ASP A 271 -25.93 7.84 -24.89
C ASP A 271 -24.40 7.85 -24.76
N ALA A 272 -23.85 9.00 -24.38
CA ALA A 272 -22.42 9.20 -24.22
C ALA A 272 -21.81 8.36 -23.08
N LEU A 273 -22.63 7.84 -22.16
CA LEU A 273 -22.20 6.96 -21.06
C LEU A 273 -22.29 5.47 -21.39
N SER A 274 -22.72 5.14 -22.61
CA SER A 274 -22.77 3.74 -23.07
C SER A 274 -21.36 3.18 -23.30
N VAL A 275 -20.91 2.35 -22.36
CA VAL A 275 -19.62 1.64 -22.45
C VAL A 275 -19.54 0.80 -23.72
N ASN A 276 -20.64 0.14 -24.09
CA ASN A 276 -20.68 -0.74 -25.28
C ASN A 276 -20.58 0.07 -26.58
N ALA A 277 -21.23 1.24 -26.64
CA ALA A 277 -21.13 2.13 -27.79
C ALA A 277 -19.70 2.66 -27.98
N ALA A 278 -19.10 3.19 -26.92
CA ALA A 278 -17.73 3.70 -26.97
C ALA A 278 -16.71 2.60 -27.30
N LEU A 279 -16.85 1.42 -26.69
CA LEU A 279 -15.96 0.27 -26.94
C LEU A 279 -16.10 -0.28 -28.37
N GLY A 280 -17.33 -0.40 -28.85
CA GLY A 280 -17.62 -0.84 -30.21
C GLY A 280 -17.09 0.16 -31.26
N LEU A 281 -17.29 1.46 -31.02
CA LEU A 281 -16.77 2.53 -31.85
C LEU A 281 -15.24 2.49 -31.93
N ALA A 282 -14.55 2.35 -30.79
CA ALA A 282 -13.09 2.24 -30.74
C ALA A 282 -12.59 1.07 -31.61
N ARG A 283 -13.17 -0.13 -31.45
CA ARG A 283 -12.81 -1.32 -32.23
C ARG A 283 -13.06 -1.12 -33.72
N ALA A 284 -14.21 -0.54 -34.07
CA ALA A 284 -14.57 -0.31 -35.48
C ALA A 284 -13.63 0.71 -36.13
N ILE A 285 -13.23 1.77 -35.42
CA ILE A 285 -12.23 2.73 -35.92
C ILE A 285 -10.88 2.05 -36.14
N GLU A 286 -10.39 1.24 -35.23
CA GLU A 286 -9.13 0.49 -35.39
C GLU A 286 -9.11 -0.39 -36.66
N LYS A 287 -10.27 -0.91 -37.06
CA LYS A 287 -10.41 -1.75 -38.26
C LYS A 287 -10.57 -0.95 -39.56
N THR A 288 -11.09 0.27 -39.46
CA THR A 288 -11.45 1.07 -40.66
C THR A 288 -10.44 2.17 -40.95
N ASP A 289 -9.71 2.64 -39.97
CA ASP A 289 -8.78 3.77 -40.09
C ASP A 289 -7.51 3.54 -39.26
N THR A 290 -6.47 3.07 -39.92
CA THR A 290 -5.14 2.82 -39.33
C THR A 290 -4.23 4.06 -39.29
N SER A 291 -4.70 5.21 -39.80
CA SER A 291 -3.97 6.47 -39.78
C SER A 291 -3.74 6.97 -38.38
N ASN A 292 -2.80 7.90 -38.15
CA ASN A 292 -2.61 8.51 -36.85
C ASN A 292 -3.88 9.23 -36.34
N ALA A 293 -4.67 9.83 -37.25
CA ALA A 293 -5.95 10.44 -36.91
C ALA A 293 -6.97 9.38 -36.47
N GLY A 294 -7.04 8.23 -37.13
CA GLY A 294 -7.86 7.09 -36.73
C GLY A 294 -7.45 6.55 -35.37
N ARG A 295 -6.14 6.33 -35.15
CA ARG A 295 -5.61 5.87 -33.88
C ARG A 295 -5.92 6.85 -32.74
N THR A 296 -5.82 8.16 -32.97
CA THR A 296 -6.18 9.18 -32.00
C THR A 296 -7.67 9.11 -31.63
N ARG A 297 -8.57 8.96 -32.63
CA ARG A 297 -10.00 8.81 -32.35
C ARG A 297 -10.31 7.53 -31.60
N ALA A 298 -9.70 6.42 -31.96
CA ALA A 298 -9.85 5.15 -31.22
C ALA A 298 -9.37 5.28 -29.78
N PHE A 299 -8.23 5.95 -29.57
CA PHE A 299 -7.69 6.23 -28.26
C PHE A 299 -8.69 7.02 -27.39
N GLU A 300 -9.29 8.10 -27.91
CA GLU A 300 -10.26 8.90 -27.16
C GLU A 300 -11.49 8.07 -26.76
N CYS A 301 -11.96 7.19 -27.66
CA CYS A 301 -13.04 6.26 -27.32
C CYS A 301 -12.64 5.27 -26.23
N TYR A 302 -11.45 4.65 -26.29
CA TYR A 302 -10.98 3.77 -25.22
C TYR A 302 -10.76 4.52 -23.92
N ARG A 303 -10.27 5.77 -23.95
CA ARG A 303 -10.11 6.62 -22.76
C ARG A 303 -11.48 6.88 -22.10
N THR A 304 -12.51 7.13 -22.88
CA THR A 304 -13.89 7.23 -22.40
C THR A 304 -14.32 5.93 -21.69
N VAL A 305 -14.07 4.77 -22.27
CA VAL A 305 -14.37 3.48 -21.65
C VAL A 305 -13.60 3.28 -20.33
N CYS A 306 -12.34 3.68 -20.28
CA CYS A 306 -11.54 3.62 -19.05
C CYS A 306 -12.15 4.48 -17.92
N GLN A 307 -12.72 5.63 -18.26
CA GLN A 307 -13.41 6.49 -17.32
C GLN A 307 -14.76 5.91 -16.85
N LEU A 308 -15.49 5.26 -17.77
CA LEU A 308 -16.82 4.69 -17.51
C LEU A 308 -16.75 3.33 -16.79
N SER A 309 -15.67 2.59 -16.95
CA SER A 309 -15.51 1.22 -16.43
C SER A 309 -14.09 0.98 -15.91
N PRO A 310 -13.73 1.53 -14.76
CA PRO A 310 -12.37 1.47 -14.22
C PRO A 310 -11.89 0.04 -13.92
N GLY A 311 -12.78 -0.93 -13.75
CA GLY A 311 -12.44 -2.35 -13.56
C GLY A 311 -12.05 -3.11 -14.85
N LYS A 312 -12.21 -2.53 -16.05
CA LYS A 312 -11.90 -3.22 -17.32
C LYS A 312 -10.42 -3.10 -17.71
N THR A 313 -9.53 -3.78 -17.00
CA THR A 313 -8.07 -3.76 -17.21
C THR A 313 -7.68 -3.96 -18.69
N ALA A 314 -8.34 -4.86 -19.42
CA ALA A 314 -8.04 -5.10 -20.84
C ALA A 314 -8.21 -3.84 -21.73
N VAL A 315 -9.14 -2.95 -21.39
CA VAL A 315 -9.33 -1.69 -22.12
C VAL A 315 -8.22 -0.70 -21.78
N PHE A 316 -7.80 -0.63 -20.52
CA PHE A 316 -6.64 0.17 -20.12
C PHE A 316 -5.37 -0.26 -20.87
N LEU A 317 -5.14 -1.57 -21.04
CA LEU A 317 -3.99 -2.05 -21.80
C LEU A 317 -4.03 -1.58 -23.26
N LYS A 318 -5.19 -1.62 -23.90
CA LYS A 318 -5.36 -1.12 -25.28
C LYS A 318 -5.18 0.39 -25.35
N ALA A 319 -5.83 1.15 -24.49
CA ALA A 319 -5.71 2.60 -24.43
C ALA A 319 -4.26 3.04 -24.18
N GLY A 320 -3.59 2.40 -23.20
CA GLY A 320 -2.20 2.68 -22.88
C GLY A 320 -1.25 2.38 -24.05
N LYS A 321 -1.47 1.27 -24.75
CA LYS A 321 -0.70 0.94 -25.96
C LYS A 321 -0.89 1.98 -27.07
N LEU A 322 -2.12 2.38 -27.36
CA LEU A 322 -2.39 3.42 -28.37
C LEU A 322 -1.77 4.76 -27.99
N ALA A 323 -1.88 5.17 -26.73
CA ALA A 323 -1.23 6.38 -26.24
C ALA A 323 0.29 6.32 -26.42
N TYR A 324 0.90 5.18 -26.08
CA TYR A 324 2.35 4.97 -26.25
C TYR A 324 2.75 5.02 -27.72
N ASP A 325 2.02 4.34 -28.60
CA ASP A 325 2.28 4.31 -30.05
C ASP A 325 2.09 5.68 -30.72
N LEU A 326 1.25 6.56 -30.14
CA LEU A 326 1.05 7.96 -30.55
C LEU A 326 2.10 8.90 -29.95
N GLY A 327 3.09 8.42 -29.19
CA GLY A 327 4.11 9.24 -28.51
C GLY A 327 3.60 9.98 -27.28
N ARG A 328 2.37 9.74 -26.83
CA ARG A 328 1.73 10.37 -25.66
C ARG A 328 2.14 9.63 -24.36
N TYR A 329 3.44 9.58 -24.08
CA TYR A 329 4.03 8.73 -23.03
C TYR A 329 3.54 9.05 -21.63
N GLY A 330 3.28 10.33 -21.29
CA GLY A 330 2.71 10.72 -20.02
C GLY A 330 1.32 10.15 -19.78
N GLU A 331 0.45 10.26 -20.79
CA GLU A 331 -0.91 9.69 -20.72
C GLU A 331 -0.89 8.16 -20.73
N ALA A 332 0.02 7.55 -21.49
CA ALA A 332 0.22 6.11 -21.43
C ALA A 332 0.62 5.64 -20.02
N ALA A 333 1.54 6.36 -19.36
CA ALA A 333 1.95 6.06 -18.00
C ALA A 333 0.79 6.18 -17.01
N GLU A 334 -0.05 7.22 -17.11
CA GLU A 334 -1.24 7.38 -16.28
C GLU A 334 -2.23 6.23 -16.48
N ILE A 335 -2.52 5.87 -17.74
CA ILE A 335 -3.46 4.81 -18.07
C ILE A 335 -2.96 3.46 -17.55
N TYR A 336 -1.69 3.12 -17.79
CA TYR A 336 -1.10 1.90 -17.24
C TYR A 336 -1.02 1.91 -15.71
N SER A 337 -0.79 3.07 -15.09
CA SER A 337 -0.83 3.24 -13.64
C SER A 337 -2.21 2.88 -13.07
N ARG A 338 -3.29 3.28 -13.73
CA ARG A 338 -4.66 2.88 -13.38
C ARG A 338 -4.91 1.39 -13.59
N ALA A 339 -4.38 0.81 -14.68
CA ALA A 339 -4.45 -0.63 -14.91
C ALA A 339 -3.76 -1.43 -13.80
N VAL A 340 -2.60 -0.95 -13.32
CA VAL A 340 -1.89 -1.54 -12.17
C VAL A 340 -2.68 -1.37 -10.87
N ALA A 341 -3.37 -0.24 -10.67
CA ALA A 341 -4.23 -0.05 -9.50
C ALA A 341 -5.42 -1.03 -9.49
N ALA A 342 -6.04 -1.27 -10.65
CA ALA A 342 -7.14 -2.22 -10.79
C ALA A 342 -6.68 -3.69 -10.72
N THR A 343 -5.50 -4.01 -11.26
CA THR A 343 -4.95 -5.37 -11.26
C THR A 343 -3.44 -5.35 -11.02
N PRO A 344 -2.99 -5.30 -9.77
CA PRO A 344 -1.57 -5.12 -9.41
C PRO A 344 -0.63 -6.22 -9.92
N SER A 345 -1.16 -7.41 -10.20
CA SER A 345 -0.38 -8.54 -10.73
C SER A 345 -0.34 -8.62 -12.27
N ASN A 346 -0.97 -7.68 -12.97
CA ASN A 346 -0.97 -7.69 -14.44
C ASN A 346 0.38 -7.24 -14.99
N ILE A 347 1.14 -8.19 -15.51
CA ILE A 347 2.50 -7.96 -16.04
C ILE A 347 2.50 -7.01 -17.22
N ASP A 348 1.51 -7.10 -18.13
CA ASP A 348 1.43 -6.23 -19.31
C ASP A 348 1.20 -4.76 -18.92
N ALA A 349 0.38 -4.54 -17.87
CA ALA A 349 0.16 -3.20 -17.34
C ALA A 349 1.45 -2.62 -16.72
N ILE A 350 2.17 -3.43 -15.96
CA ILE A 350 3.44 -3.02 -15.34
C ILE A 350 4.50 -2.75 -16.42
N ASP A 351 4.62 -3.62 -17.40
CA ASP A 351 5.57 -3.45 -18.51
C ASP A 351 5.25 -2.22 -19.35
N GLY A 352 3.96 -1.97 -19.61
CA GLY A 352 3.49 -0.75 -20.27
C GLY A 352 3.84 0.51 -19.47
N LEU A 353 3.62 0.48 -18.15
CA LEU A 353 3.98 1.57 -17.24
C LEU A 353 5.48 1.83 -17.24
N ILE A 354 6.30 0.80 -17.08
CA ILE A 354 7.78 0.91 -17.09
C ILE A 354 8.25 1.57 -18.39
N ARG A 355 7.82 1.06 -19.55
CA ARG A 355 8.22 1.62 -20.85
C ARG A 355 7.81 3.08 -21.02
N SER A 356 6.61 3.42 -20.56
CA SER A 356 6.10 4.79 -20.62
C SER A 356 6.90 5.74 -19.72
N LEU A 357 7.19 5.33 -18.48
CA LEU A 357 8.03 6.10 -17.55
C LEU A 357 9.46 6.30 -18.05
N GLN A 358 10.04 5.30 -18.72
CA GLN A 358 11.37 5.42 -19.33
C GLN A 358 11.43 6.46 -20.45
N LYS A 359 10.31 6.69 -21.15
CA LYS A 359 10.18 7.67 -22.25
C LYS A 359 9.89 9.10 -21.75
N THR A 360 9.32 9.27 -20.55
CA THR A 360 8.95 10.59 -20.02
C THR A 360 10.12 11.36 -19.40
N GLY A 361 11.31 10.84 -19.38
CA GLY A 361 12.52 11.51 -18.89
C GLY A 361 12.55 11.83 -17.41
N GLY A 362 13.10 11.61 -16.48
CA GLY A 362 13.04 11.96 -15.03
C GLY A 362 12.41 10.89 -14.15
N SER A 363 11.79 9.86 -14.71
CA SER A 363 11.13 8.80 -13.96
C SER A 363 11.92 7.49 -13.87
N GLN A 364 13.22 7.51 -14.11
CA GLN A 364 14.06 6.29 -14.16
C GLN A 364 14.09 5.54 -12.82
N LYS A 365 14.15 6.25 -11.68
CA LYS A 365 14.11 5.66 -10.34
C LYS A 365 12.80 4.87 -10.13
N ILE A 366 11.68 5.44 -10.57
CA ILE A 366 10.35 4.84 -10.45
C ILE A 366 10.24 3.63 -11.39
N ALA A 367 10.70 3.75 -12.63
CA ALA A 367 10.72 2.65 -13.59
C ALA A 367 11.55 1.46 -13.07
N ALA A 368 12.72 1.72 -12.49
CA ALA A 368 13.56 0.67 -11.87
C ALA A 368 12.88 0.01 -10.66
N ALA A 369 12.12 0.77 -9.87
CA ALA A 369 11.37 0.22 -8.75
C ALA A 369 10.21 -0.68 -9.23
N TYR A 370 9.49 -0.29 -10.29
CA TYR A 370 8.49 -1.15 -10.92
C TYR A 370 9.11 -2.39 -11.57
N GLN A 371 10.32 -2.29 -12.13
CA GLN A 371 11.03 -3.46 -12.66
C GLN A 371 11.29 -4.49 -11.55
N LYS A 372 11.78 -4.07 -10.39
CA LYS A 372 11.96 -4.95 -9.22
C LYS A 372 10.63 -5.53 -8.73
N TYR A 373 9.56 -4.72 -8.72
CA TYR A 373 8.22 -5.20 -8.37
C TYR A 373 7.75 -6.27 -9.35
N ARG A 374 7.89 -6.04 -10.66
CA ARG A 374 7.56 -6.99 -11.72
C ARG A 374 8.30 -8.34 -11.55
N GLU A 375 9.59 -8.29 -11.25
CA GLU A 375 10.39 -9.49 -11.01
C GLU A 375 9.86 -10.30 -9.82
N SER A 376 9.40 -9.62 -8.77
CA SER A 376 8.81 -10.26 -7.60
C SER A 376 7.48 -10.96 -7.90
N ILE A 377 6.75 -10.56 -8.95
CA ILE A 377 5.46 -11.14 -9.33
C ILE A 377 5.62 -12.41 -10.17
N LYS A 378 6.69 -12.54 -10.95
CA LYS A 378 6.92 -13.74 -11.77
C LYS A 378 6.94 -14.98 -10.86
N PRO A 379 6.25 -16.07 -11.23
CA PRO A 379 6.39 -17.32 -10.49
C PRO A 379 7.85 -17.73 -10.50
N ILE A 380 8.39 -18.03 -9.33
CA ILE A 380 9.73 -18.61 -9.20
C ILE A 380 9.69 -19.90 -10.04
N LYS A 381 10.41 -19.92 -11.16
CA LYS A 381 10.59 -21.17 -11.91
C LYS A 381 11.24 -22.15 -10.93
N LYS A 382 10.48 -23.16 -10.49
CA LYS A 382 11.06 -24.29 -9.76
C LYS A 382 12.13 -24.88 -10.69
N LYS A 383 13.39 -24.76 -10.27
CA LYS A 383 14.50 -25.49 -10.87
C LYS A 383 14.35 -26.97 -10.57
#